data_e3323993d25151947aa6ac6cb5af0c40
#
_entry.id   e3323993d25151947aa6ac6cb5af0c40
#
_cell.length_a   1.000
_cell.length_b   1.000
_cell.length_c   1.000
_cell.angle_alpha   90.00
_cell.angle_beta   90.00
_cell.angle_gamma   90.00
#
_symmetry.space_group_name_H-M   'P 1'
#
loop_
_entity.id
_entity.type
_entity.pdbx_description
1 polymer ?
#
loop_
_entity_poly.entity_id
_entity_poly.type
_entity_poly.pdbx_seq_one_letter_code
_entity_poly.pdbx_strand_id
1 'polypeptide(L)'
;MELKDQLMQQIDRERLPQHIAIIMDGNGRWAKERGKQRLFGHQSAIQSVREVSEASAEIGVKYLTLYAFSTENWNRPLAEVSGLMSLLATTITKEVSTMNKNSIKLNAIGDLKSLPEANYKQLMQAIADTSHNTRMTLTLALSYSGRWDLTQATRRMAEDVAQGKLQPDAVNDTLISSYLSTAGMPDPELLIRTSGEERISNFLLWQLAYSELYFTPKYWPDFRKADLYEAILNYQHRERRFGKTSEQVTKK
;
A
#
# COMPACT_ATOMS: atom_id res chain seq x y z
N MET A 1 -29.84 -7.58 -5.65
CA MET A 1 -28.42 -7.88 -5.30
C MET A 1 -27.66 -6.57 -5.43
N GLU A 2 -26.92 -6.16 -4.41
CA GLU A 2 -26.14 -4.92 -4.48
C GLU A 2 -25.00 -5.02 -5.51
N LEU A 3 -24.60 -3.88 -6.10
CA LEU A 3 -23.54 -3.85 -7.12
C LEU A 3 -22.25 -4.55 -6.67
N LYS A 4 -21.83 -4.34 -5.41
CA LYS A 4 -20.64 -4.99 -4.84
C LYS A 4 -20.70 -6.52 -4.88
N ASP A 5 -21.89 -7.10 -4.61
CA ASP A 5 -22.08 -8.56 -4.61
C ASP A 5 -22.03 -9.13 -6.03
N GLN A 6 -22.58 -8.39 -7.00
CA GLN A 6 -22.52 -8.76 -8.43
C GLN A 6 -21.08 -8.76 -8.93
N LEU A 7 -20.30 -7.71 -8.61
CA LEU A 7 -18.90 -7.61 -9.01
C LEU A 7 -18.04 -8.68 -8.33
N MET A 8 -18.26 -8.92 -7.02
CA MET A 8 -17.53 -9.96 -6.29
C MET A 8 -17.72 -11.36 -6.89
N GLN A 9 -18.94 -11.68 -7.39
CA GLN A 9 -19.22 -12.97 -8.04
C GLN A 9 -18.51 -13.13 -9.38
N GLN A 10 -18.13 -12.05 -10.06
CA GLN A 10 -17.41 -12.08 -11.32
C GLN A 10 -15.89 -12.27 -11.16
N ILE A 11 -15.37 -12.05 -9.95
CA ILE A 11 -13.94 -12.16 -9.67
C ILE A 11 -13.51 -13.63 -9.73
N ASP A 12 -12.58 -13.93 -10.63
CA ASP A 12 -11.86 -15.19 -10.67
C ASP A 12 -10.81 -15.23 -9.55
N ARG A 13 -11.04 -16.08 -8.54
CA ARG A 13 -10.16 -16.18 -7.36
C ARG A 13 -8.80 -16.81 -7.67
N GLU A 14 -8.66 -17.55 -8.75
CA GLU A 14 -7.39 -18.15 -9.17
C GLU A 14 -6.49 -17.12 -9.89
N ARG A 15 -7.07 -16.00 -10.35
CA ARG A 15 -6.38 -14.92 -11.05
C ARG A 15 -6.32 -13.62 -10.27
N LEU A 16 -6.43 -13.72 -8.93
CA LEU A 16 -6.28 -12.54 -8.07
C LEU A 16 -4.85 -12.02 -8.08
N PRO A 17 -4.64 -10.68 -8.04
CA PRO A 17 -3.34 -10.14 -7.70
C PRO A 17 -2.99 -10.56 -6.27
N GLN A 18 -1.82 -11.15 -6.09
CA GLN A 18 -1.34 -11.55 -4.77
C GLN A 18 -1.09 -10.33 -3.87
N HIS A 19 -0.59 -9.24 -4.48
CA HIS A 19 -0.28 -7.99 -3.80
C HIS A 19 -0.90 -6.80 -4.55
N ILE A 20 -1.69 -6.00 -3.84
CA ILE A 20 -2.26 -4.74 -4.33
C ILE A 20 -1.60 -3.59 -3.58
N ALA A 21 -1.14 -2.57 -4.32
CA ALA A 21 -0.67 -1.30 -3.76
C ALA A 21 -1.68 -0.19 -4.07
N ILE A 22 -1.94 0.73 -3.12
CA ILE A 22 -2.91 1.81 -3.32
C ILE A 22 -2.32 3.16 -2.93
N ILE A 23 -2.40 4.14 -3.85
CA ILE A 23 -2.16 5.55 -3.57
C ILE A 23 -3.51 6.21 -3.27
N MET A 24 -3.74 6.51 -1.99
CA MET A 24 -4.98 7.04 -1.42
C MET A 24 -5.07 8.56 -1.61
N ASP A 25 -5.29 9.00 -2.86
CA ASP A 25 -5.29 10.43 -3.21
C ASP A 25 -6.70 11.02 -3.22
N GLY A 26 -6.77 12.36 -3.08
CA GLY A 26 -7.99 13.16 -3.21
C GLY A 26 -8.67 13.56 -1.90
N ASN A 27 -8.18 13.15 -0.74
CA ASN A 27 -8.81 13.46 0.56
C ASN A 27 -9.03 14.97 0.77
N GLY A 28 -8.02 15.79 0.48
CA GLY A 28 -8.11 17.23 0.65
C GLY A 28 -9.03 17.91 -0.38
N ARG A 29 -9.05 17.45 -1.65
CA ARG A 29 -9.93 17.95 -2.71
C ARG A 29 -11.38 17.62 -2.38
N TRP A 30 -11.66 16.38 -2.00
CA TRP A 30 -12.95 15.90 -1.55
C TRP A 30 -13.54 16.75 -0.41
N ALA A 31 -12.73 17.09 0.60
CA ALA A 31 -13.13 17.94 1.71
C ALA A 31 -13.43 19.38 1.24
N LYS A 32 -12.56 19.95 0.39
CA LYS A 32 -12.70 21.31 -0.14
C LYS A 32 -13.99 21.48 -0.94
N GLU A 33 -14.35 20.53 -1.79
CA GLU A 33 -15.60 20.54 -2.56
C GLU A 33 -16.84 20.53 -1.66
N ARG A 34 -16.71 20.05 -0.42
CA ARG A 34 -17.79 20.03 0.60
C ARG A 34 -17.69 21.18 1.60
N GLY A 35 -16.87 22.19 1.31
CA GLY A 35 -16.65 23.34 2.21
C GLY A 35 -16.01 22.97 3.56
N LYS A 36 -15.27 21.85 3.62
CA LYS A 36 -14.63 21.35 4.84
C LYS A 36 -13.11 21.50 4.79
N GLN A 37 -12.49 21.49 5.97
CA GLN A 37 -11.04 21.48 6.09
C GLN A 37 -10.44 20.16 5.57
N ARG A 38 -9.19 20.18 5.09
CA ARG A 38 -8.50 19.01 4.52
C ARG A 38 -8.48 17.80 5.46
N LEU A 39 -8.29 18.03 6.75
CA LEU A 39 -8.26 16.98 7.78
C LEU A 39 -9.58 16.20 7.84
N PHE A 40 -10.73 16.83 7.59
CA PHE A 40 -12.03 16.15 7.53
C PHE A 40 -12.06 15.08 6.41
N GLY A 41 -11.42 15.35 5.27
CA GLY A 41 -11.29 14.35 4.20
C GLY A 41 -10.46 13.14 4.62
N HIS A 42 -9.38 13.36 5.38
CA HIS A 42 -8.58 12.26 5.92
C HIS A 42 -9.33 11.44 6.99
N GLN A 43 -10.14 12.08 7.82
CA GLN A 43 -11.03 11.37 8.76
C GLN A 43 -12.06 10.51 8.03
N SER A 44 -12.69 11.05 6.97
CA SER A 44 -13.66 10.33 6.15
C SER A 44 -13.02 9.15 5.39
N ALA A 45 -11.74 9.25 5.05
CA ALA A 45 -10.96 8.23 4.36
C ALA A 45 -10.76 6.93 5.18
N ILE A 46 -10.90 6.98 6.50
CA ILE A 46 -10.73 5.80 7.39
C ILE A 46 -11.72 4.70 7.01
N GLN A 47 -12.96 5.06 6.68
CA GLN A 47 -13.95 4.08 6.25
C GLN A 47 -13.51 3.35 4.98
N SER A 48 -12.92 4.07 4.01
CA SER A 48 -12.41 3.46 2.78
C SER A 48 -11.25 2.50 3.07
N VAL A 49 -10.33 2.86 3.97
CA VAL A 49 -9.25 1.97 4.42
C VAL A 49 -9.82 0.67 4.99
N ARG A 50 -10.80 0.77 5.89
CA ARG A 50 -11.45 -0.39 6.53
C ARG A 50 -12.13 -1.27 5.48
N GLU A 51 -13.03 -0.70 4.67
CA GLU A 51 -13.79 -1.47 3.69
C GLU A 51 -12.90 -2.14 2.64
N VAL A 52 -11.87 -1.45 2.15
CA VAL A 52 -10.93 -1.99 1.16
C VAL A 52 -10.07 -3.10 1.79
N SER A 53 -9.62 -2.93 3.03
CA SER A 53 -8.84 -3.96 3.73
C SER A 53 -9.66 -5.22 4.00
N GLU A 54 -10.89 -5.06 4.48
CA GLU A 54 -11.81 -6.18 4.69
C GLU A 54 -12.13 -6.89 3.38
N ALA A 55 -12.48 -6.16 2.32
CA ALA A 55 -12.79 -6.71 1.02
C ALA A 55 -11.61 -7.46 0.39
N SER A 56 -10.41 -6.89 0.48
CA SER A 56 -9.17 -7.55 -0.01
C SER A 56 -8.94 -8.88 0.71
N ALA A 57 -9.06 -8.89 2.05
CA ALA A 57 -8.92 -10.10 2.83
C ALA A 57 -10.03 -11.12 2.51
N GLU A 58 -11.27 -10.67 2.35
CA GLU A 58 -12.45 -11.51 2.07
C GLU A 58 -12.32 -12.28 0.75
N ILE A 59 -11.85 -11.63 -0.31
CA ILE A 59 -11.69 -12.26 -1.62
C ILE A 59 -10.43 -13.12 -1.74
N GLY A 60 -9.42 -12.94 -0.84
CA GLY A 60 -8.21 -13.79 -0.80
C GLY A 60 -6.90 -13.11 -1.21
N VAL A 61 -6.87 -11.79 -1.37
CA VAL A 61 -5.63 -11.02 -1.55
C VAL A 61 -4.70 -11.26 -0.36
N LYS A 62 -3.40 -11.46 -0.60
CA LYS A 62 -2.43 -11.80 0.45
C LYS A 62 -1.70 -10.60 1.03
N TYR A 63 -1.47 -9.58 0.21
CA TYR A 63 -0.76 -8.36 0.61
C TYR A 63 -1.51 -7.12 0.09
N LEU A 64 -1.71 -6.16 0.97
CA LEU A 64 -2.26 -4.85 0.63
C LEU A 64 -1.33 -3.78 1.18
N THR A 65 -0.74 -2.95 0.31
CA THR A 65 0.11 -1.84 0.74
C THR A 65 -0.57 -0.50 0.46
N LEU A 66 -0.75 0.29 1.50
CA LEU A 66 -1.39 1.60 1.43
C LEU A 66 -0.36 2.72 1.59
N TYR A 67 -0.31 3.67 0.65
CA TYR A 67 0.54 4.85 0.74
C TYR A 67 -0.11 5.87 1.66
N ALA A 68 0.18 5.76 2.97
CA ALA A 68 -0.49 6.55 4.00
C ALA A 68 0.21 7.90 4.26
N PHE A 69 1.55 7.96 4.19
CA PHE A 69 2.30 9.20 4.41
C PHE A 69 3.66 9.15 3.70
N SER A 70 3.89 10.04 2.74
CA SER A 70 5.17 10.09 2.00
C SER A 70 6.20 10.97 2.71
N THR A 71 7.49 10.79 2.35
CA THR A 71 8.57 11.68 2.82
C THR A 71 8.31 13.14 2.44
N GLU A 72 7.71 13.39 1.27
CA GLU A 72 7.37 14.73 0.80
C GLU A 72 6.25 15.40 1.62
N ASN A 73 5.40 14.60 2.30
CA ASN A 73 4.30 15.12 3.12
C ASN A 73 4.78 15.87 4.38
N TRP A 74 6.02 15.66 4.82
CA TRP A 74 6.61 16.45 5.91
C TRP A 74 6.72 17.94 5.56
N ASN A 75 6.76 18.30 4.27
CA ASN A 75 6.80 19.69 3.80
C ASN A 75 5.43 20.40 3.83
N ARG A 76 4.37 19.73 4.26
CA ARG A 76 3.04 20.32 4.44
C ARG A 76 3.01 21.25 5.66
N PRO A 77 2.00 22.15 5.75
CA PRO A 77 1.84 22.99 6.94
C PRO A 77 1.83 22.14 8.22
N LEU A 78 2.54 22.60 9.26
CA LEU A 78 2.74 21.87 10.52
C LEU A 78 1.41 21.43 11.17
N ALA A 79 0.38 22.27 11.10
CA ALA A 79 -0.95 21.95 11.64
C ALA A 79 -1.60 20.75 10.89
N GLU A 80 -1.39 20.64 9.57
CA GLU A 80 -1.88 19.49 8.79
C GLU A 80 -1.11 18.22 9.18
N VAL A 81 0.23 18.30 9.23
CA VAL A 81 1.08 17.17 9.63
C VAL A 81 0.72 16.67 11.04
N SER A 82 0.63 17.57 12.02
CA SER A 82 0.25 17.21 13.39
C SER A 82 -1.13 16.58 13.47
N GLY A 83 -2.11 17.10 12.71
CA GLY A 83 -3.44 16.51 12.61
C GLY A 83 -3.44 15.11 12.00
N LEU A 84 -2.63 14.89 10.96
CA LEU A 84 -2.48 13.58 10.32
C LEU A 84 -1.82 12.56 11.28
N MET A 85 -0.79 12.96 12.01
CA MET A 85 -0.14 12.09 13.01
C MET A 85 -1.11 11.72 14.14
N SER A 86 -1.88 12.67 14.67
CA SER A 86 -2.91 12.40 15.70
C SER A 86 -3.98 11.44 15.18
N LEU A 87 -4.42 11.62 13.91
CA LEU A 87 -5.40 10.75 13.26
C LEU A 87 -4.85 9.34 13.08
N LEU A 88 -3.60 9.22 12.62
CA LEU A 88 -2.92 7.93 12.44
C LEU A 88 -2.88 7.14 13.75
N ALA A 89 -2.40 7.77 14.83
CA ALA A 89 -2.30 7.15 16.15
C ALA A 89 -3.67 6.63 16.64
N THR A 90 -4.70 7.50 16.59
CA THR A 90 -6.05 7.14 17.03
C THR A 90 -6.65 6.01 16.18
N THR A 91 -6.42 6.05 14.86
CA THR A 91 -6.98 5.06 13.94
C THR A 91 -6.32 3.70 14.11
N ILE A 92 -4.99 3.64 14.18
CA ILE A 92 -4.26 2.38 14.37
C ILE A 92 -4.79 1.65 15.60
N THR A 93 -4.86 2.32 16.74
CA THR A 93 -5.33 1.69 17.99
C THR A 93 -6.77 1.17 17.89
N LYS A 94 -7.66 1.93 17.24
CA LYS A 94 -9.07 1.53 17.08
C LYS A 94 -9.26 0.36 16.11
N GLU A 95 -8.41 0.22 15.10
CA GLU A 95 -8.58 -0.79 14.06
C GLU A 95 -7.95 -2.15 14.43
N VAL A 96 -7.14 -2.27 15.49
CA VAL A 96 -6.54 -3.55 15.92
C VAL A 96 -7.60 -4.63 16.11
N SER A 97 -8.73 -4.35 16.77
CA SER A 97 -9.80 -5.31 16.98
C SER A 97 -10.43 -5.77 15.65
N THR A 98 -10.64 -4.86 14.72
CA THR A 98 -11.16 -5.16 13.37
C THR A 98 -10.15 -6.01 12.57
N MET A 99 -8.86 -5.68 12.65
CA MET A 99 -7.80 -6.46 12.00
C MET A 99 -7.75 -7.89 12.56
N ASN A 100 -7.79 -8.06 13.88
CA ASN A 100 -7.81 -9.38 14.52
C ASN A 100 -9.04 -10.19 14.14
N LYS A 101 -10.24 -9.57 14.14
CA LYS A 101 -11.48 -10.23 13.71
C LYS A 101 -11.39 -10.75 12.27
N ASN A 102 -10.70 -10.05 11.38
CA ASN A 102 -10.55 -10.42 9.99
C ASN A 102 -9.27 -11.21 9.69
N SER A 103 -8.47 -11.54 10.73
CA SER A 103 -7.16 -12.21 10.60
C SER A 103 -6.19 -11.45 9.69
N ILE A 104 -6.16 -10.11 9.80
CA ILE A 104 -5.28 -9.20 9.05
C ILE A 104 -4.08 -8.86 9.93
N LYS A 105 -2.88 -9.17 9.45
CA LYS A 105 -1.61 -8.79 10.07
C LYS A 105 -1.23 -7.38 9.64
N LEU A 106 -0.96 -6.50 10.59
CA LEU A 106 -0.42 -5.16 10.31
C LEU A 106 1.09 -5.23 10.12
N ASN A 107 1.57 -4.49 9.14
CA ASN A 107 2.98 -4.23 8.86
C ASN A 107 3.18 -2.75 8.51
N ALA A 108 4.42 -2.25 8.59
CA ALA A 108 4.73 -0.90 8.16
C ALA A 108 6.11 -0.83 7.50
N ILE A 109 6.26 0.04 6.50
CA ILE A 109 7.50 0.33 5.78
C ILE A 109 7.77 1.84 5.74
N GLY A 110 9.03 2.23 5.62
CA GLY A 110 9.48 3.62 5.55
C GLY A 110 10.35 4.02 6.73
N ASP A 111 10.61 5.32 6.86
CA ASP A 111 11.37 5.88 7.99
C ASP A 111 10.47 6.01 9.23
N LEU A 112 10.17 4.87 9.84
CA LEU A 112 9.28 4.81 11.00
C LEU A 112 9.86 5.55 12.22
N LYS A 113 11.20 5.70 12.30
CA LYS A 113 11.85 6.42 13.39
C LYS A 113 11.69 7.94 13.29
N SER A 114 11.33 8.47 12.12
CA SER A 114 11.02 9.88 11.93
C SER A 114 9.62 10.26 12.44
N LEU A 115 8.77 9.26 12.75
CA LEU A 115 7.46 9.50 13.34
C LEU A 115 7.60 10.03 14.78
N PRO A 116 6.64 10.83 15.28
CA PRO A 116 6.58 11.18 16.69
C PRO A 116 6.61 9.92 17.56
N GLU A 117 7.33 9.97 18.67
CA GLU A 117 7.60 8.80 19.52
C GLU A 117 6.32 8.05 19.94
N ALA A 118 5.26 8.77 20.27
CA ALA A 118 3.98 8.18 20.65
C ALA A 118 3.35 7.40 19.48
N ASN A 119 3.42 7.95 18.25
CA ASN A 119 2.93 7.28 17.03
C ASN A 119 3.73 6.01 16.74
N TYR A 120 5.05 6.10 16.85
CA TYR A 120 5.93 4.95 16.65
C TYR A 120 5.61 3.83 17.65
N LYS A 121 5.49 4.15 18.95
CA LYS A 121 5.16 3.15 19.99
C LYS A 121 3.79 2.49 19.74
N GLN A 122 2.76 3.26 19.40
CA GLN A 122 1.43 2.74 19.10
C GLN A 122 1.43 1.85 17.85
N LEU A 123 2.17 2.25 16.81
CA LEU A 123 2.31 1.46 15.59
C LEU A 123 2.99 0.11 15.89
N MET A 124 4.10 0.12 16.62
CA MET A 124 4.83 -1.10 16.97
C MET A 124 3.99 -2.03 17.85
N GLN A 125 3.20 -1.47 18.79
CA GLN A 125 2.27 -2.25 19.60
C GLN A 125 1.20 -2.91 18.72
N ALA A 126 0.56 -2.17 17.79
CA ALA A 126 -0.46 -2.71 16.90
C ALA A 126 0.10 -3.79 15.95
N ILE A 127 1.35 -3.65 15.48
CA ILE A 127 2.05 -4.68 14.71
C ILE A 127 2.22 -5.94 15.55
N ALA A 128 2.64 -5.82 16.81
CA ALA A 128 2.79 -6.94 17.73
C ALA A 128 1.45 -7.63 18.01
N ASP A 129 0.40 -6.84 18.31
CA ASP A 129 -0.94 -7.32 18.64
C ASP A 129 -1.63 -8.07 17.48
N THR A 130 -1.21 -7.82 16.23
CA THR A 130 -1.76 -8.46 15.02
C THR A 130 -0.81 -9.49 14.39
N SER A 131 0.36 -9.72 14.98
CA SER A 131 1.43 -10.55 14.41
C SER A 131 1.03 -12.00 14.14
N HIS A 132 0.08 -12.53 14.92
CA HIS A 132 -0.43 -13.90 14.82
C HIS A 132 -1.45 -14.10 13.67
N ASN A 133 -1.91 -13.02 13.05
CA ASN A 133 -2.87 -13.08 11.96
C ASN A 133 -2.21 -13.55 10.65
N THR A 134 -2.94 -14.37 9.87
CA THR A 134 -2.34 -15.08 8.72
C THR A 134 -3.09 -14.93 7.39
N ARG A 135 -4.28 -14.30 7.40
CA ARG A 135 -5.12 -14.24 6.20
C ARG A 135 -4.58 -13.26 5.16
N MET A 136 -4.21 -12.06 5.58
CA MET A 136 -3.66 -11.00 4.74
C MET A 136 -2.69 -10.13 5.54
N THR A 137 -1.64 -9.62 4.90
CA THR A 137 -0.77 -8.58 5.46
C THR A 137 -1.18 -7.22 4.92
N LEU A 138 -1.61 -6.31 5.80
CA LEU A 138 -1.83 -4.89 5.51
C LEU A 138 -0.56 -4.13 5.85
N THR A 139 0.08 -3.53 4.85
CA THR A 139 1.30 -2.73 5.02
C THR A 139 0.98 -1.24 4.88
N LEU A 140 1.31 -0.44 5.88
CA LEU A 140 1.25 1.01 5.80
C LEU A 140 2.62 1.58 5.41
N ALA A 141 2.69 2.27 4.27
CA ALA A 141 3.87 3.03 3.89
C ALA A 141 3.80 4.40 4.57
N LEU A 142 4.66 4.61 5.59
CA LEU A 142 4.69 5.77 6.47
C LEU A 142 6.07 6.43 6.43
N SER A 143 6.10 7.75 6.20
CA SER A 143 7.36 8.47 5.94
C SER A 143 8.20 7.73 4.88
N TYR A 144 7.52 7.25 3.83
CA TYR A 144 8.09 6.39 2.80
C TYR A 144 8.24 7.13 1.48
N SER A 145 9.29 6.82 0.75
CA SER A 145 9.38 7.04 -0.69
C SER A 145 10.33 6.04 -1.34
N GLY A 146 10.12 5.72 -2.61
CA GLY A 146 10.95 4.74 -3.32
C GLY A 146 12.41 5.16 -3.43
N ARG A 147 12.67 6.47 -3.64
CA ARG A 147 14.05 7.00 -3.67
C ARG A 147 14.72 6.89 -2.30
N TRP A 148 14.01 7.17 -1.22
CA TRP A 148 14.52 6.98 0.14
C TRP A 148 14.85 5.52 0.39
N ASP A 149 13.95 4.59 0.05
CA ASP A 149 14.11 3.16 0.26
C ASP A 149 15.33 2.60 -0.48
N LEU A 150 15.48 2.94 -1.78
CA LEU A 150 16.65 2.60 -2.58
C LEU A 150 17.95 3.17 -1.99
N THR A 151 17.92 4.42 -1.53
CA THR A 151 19.09 5.06 -0.89
C THR A 151 19.48 4.31 0.39
N GLN A 152 18.52 3.94 1.25
CA GLN A 152 18.79 3.18 2.46
C GLN A 152 19.31 1.76 2.15
N ALA A 153 18.74 1.10 1.16
CA ALA A 153 19.21 -0.20 0.70
C ALA A 153 20.65 -0.12 0.19
N THR A 154 20.96 0.84 -0.66
CA THR A 154 22.31 1.07 -1.20
C THR A 154 23.32 1.34 -0.08
N ARG A 155 22.96 2.19 0.91
CA ARG A 155 23.84 2.48 2.05
C ARG A 155 24.16 1.23 2.85
N ARG A 156 23.14 0.41 3.17
CA ARG A 156 23.35 -0.87 3.91
C ARG A 156 24.21 -1.84 3.14
N MET A 157 24.00 -1.98 1.81
CA MET A 157 24.87 -2.81 0.96
C MET A 157 26.32 -2.31 0.96
N ALA A 158 26.54 -1.00 0.85
CA ALA A 158 27.87 -0.42 0.90
C ALA A 158 28.57 -0.66 2.27
N GLU A 159 27.84 -0.56 3.37
CA GLU A 159 28.31 -0.88 4.72
C GLU A 159 28.69 -2.36 4.84
N ASP A 160 27.88 -3.28 4.31
CA ASP A 160 28.16 -4.72 4.33
C ASP A 160 29.36 -5.08 3.44
N VAL A 161 29.55 -4.39 2.30
CA VAL A 161 30.77 -4.53 1.48
C VAL A 161 32.00 -4.04 2.24
N ALA A 162 31.93 -2.87 2.87
CA ALA A 162 33.05 -2.33 3.67
C ALA A 162 33.42 -3.22 4.86
N GLN A 163 32.45 -3.97 5.40
CA GLN A 163 32.65 -4.94 6.48
C GLN A 163 33.05 -6.36 6.00
N GLY A 164 33.21 -6.56 4.69
CA GLY A 164 33.52 -7.86 4.10
C GLY A 164 32.39 -8.90 4.15
N LYS A 165 31.18 -8.51 4.51
CA LYS A 165 29.99 -9.38 4.58
C LYS A 165 29.37 -9.63 3.21
N LEU A 166 29.57 -8.70 2.27
CA LEU A 166 29.06 -8.75 0.92
C LEU A 166 30.19 -8.50 -0.08
N GLN A 167 30.24 -9.28 -1.15
CA GLN A 167 31.12 -9.01 -2.29
C GLN A 167 30.38 -8.17 -3.34
N PRO A 168 31.02 -7.16 -3.98
CA PRO A 168 30.37 -6.30 -4.96
C PRO A 168 29.75 -7.04 -6.14
N ASP A 169 30.36 -8.13 -6.60
CA ASP A 169 29.89 -8.97 -7.70
C ASP A 169 28.68 -9.86 -7.35
N ALA A 170 28.36 -9.99 -6.07
CA ALA A 170 27.15 -10.66 -5.61
C ALA A 170 25.88 -9.77 -5.73
N VAL A 171 26.04 -8.46 -6.03
CA VAL A 171 24.91 -7.54 -6.15
C VAL A 171 24.10 -7.86 -7.41
N ASN A 172 22.84 -8.27 -7.23
CA ASN A 172 21.88 -8.57 -8.28
C ASN A 172 20.47 -8.14 -7.82
N ASP A 173 19.47 -8.26 -8.70
CA ASP A 173 18.09 -7.80 -8.44
C ASP A 173 17.48 -8.44 -7.18
N THR A 174 17.74 -9.73 -6.97
CA THR A 174 17.24 -10.46 -5.78
C THR A 174 17.88 -9.92 -4.50
N LEU A 175 19.17 -9.65 -4.52
CA LEU A 175 19.87 -9.08 -3.38
C LEU A 175 19.36 -7.66 -3.10
N ILE A 176 19.22 -6.80 -4.12
CA ILE A 176 18.66 -5.46 -3.95
C ILE A 176 17.28 -5.55 -3.29
N SER A 177 16.41 -6.42 -3.80
CA SER A 177 15.06 -6.62 -3.25
C SER A 177 15.10 -7.05 -1.77
N SER A 178 16.10 -7.83 -1.35
CA SER A 178 16.26 -8.25 0.04
C SER A 178 16.71 -7.13 1.00
N TYR A 179 17.27 -6.04 0.46
CA TYR A 179 17.65 -4.86 1.24
C TYR A 179 16.57 -3.77 1.26
N LEU A 180 15.53 -3.87 0.42
CA LEU A 180 14.40 -2.93 0.46
C LEU A 180 13.49 -3.17 1.66
N SER A 181 12.75 -2.14 2.06
CA SER A 181 11.81 -2.25 3.19
C SER A 181 10.64 -3.20 2.92
N THR A 182 10.44 -3.62 1.67
CA THR A 182 9.48 -4.64 1.25
C THR A 182 10.04 -6.07 1.23
N ALA A 183 11.26 -6.29 1.75
CA ALA A 183 11.87 -7.61 1.78
C ALA A 183 10.92 -8.67 2.38
N GLY A 184 10.80 -9.82 1.72
CA GLY A 184 9.90 -10.90 2.14
C GLY A 184 8.44 -10.75 1.69
N MET A 185 8.09 -9.66 1.02
CA MET A 185 6.79 -9.50 0.35
C MET A 185 6.97 -9.63 -1.17
N PRO A 186 6.01 -10.22 -1.89
CA PRO A 186 6.02 -10.18 -3.36
C PRO A 186 5.82 -8.75 -3.85
N ASP A 187 6.33 -8.43 -5.03
CA ASP A 187 6.07 -7.15 -5.67
C ASP A 187 4.57 -6.96 -5.97
N PRO A 188 4.03 -5.72 -5.91
CA PRO A 188 2.64 -5.46 -6.26
C PRO A 188 2.36 -5.82 -7.72
N GLU A 189 1.31 -6.57 -7.96
CA GLU A 189 0.85 -6.90 -9.31
C GLU A 189 -0.15 -5.88 -9.83
N LEU A 190 -0.84 -5.16 -8.92
CA LEU A 190 -1.78 -4.10 -9.23
C LEU A 190 -1.49 -2.87 -8.36
N LEU A 191 -1.28 -1.71 -9.00
CA LEU A 191 -1.30 -0.40 -8.36
C LEU A 191 -2.61 0.30 -8.69
N ILE A 192 -3.33 0.73 -7.66
CA ILE A 192 -4.53 1.57 -7.78
C ILE A 192 -4.17 2.99 -7.33
N ARG A 193 -4.56 4.00 -8.10
CA ARG A 193 -4.52 5.39 -7.67
C ARG A 193 -5.85 6.08 -7.89
N THR A 194 -6.35 6.72 -6.84
CA THR A 194 -7.59 7.49 -6.83
C THR A 194 -7.37 8.94 -7.24
N SER A 195 -8.46 9.66 -7.59
CA SER A 195 -8.51 11.10 -7.78
C SER A 195 -8.01 11.62 -9.14
N GLY A 196 -7.95 10.75 -10.18
CA GLY A 196 -7.66 11.16 -11.55
C GLY A 196 -6.21 11.55 -11.86
N GLU A 197 -5.27 11.28 -10.94
CA GLU A 197 -3.87 11.56 -11.13
C GLU A 197 -3.15 10.32 -11.68
N GLU A 198 -2.47 10.44 -12.82
CA GLU A 198 -1.84 9.33 -13.54
C GLU A 198 -0.31 9.33 -13.36
N ARG A 199 0.15 9.22 -12.12
CA ARG A 199 1.57 9.14 -11.72
C ARG A 199 1.73 8.30 -10.45
N ILE A 200 2.92 7.73 -10.23
CA ILE A 200 3.21 6.88 -9.06
C ILE A 200 3.76 7.65 -7.86
N SER A 201 4.08 8.93 -8.01
CA SER A 201 4.51 9.85 -6.95
C SER A 201 5.57 9.28 -6.01
N ASN A 202 6.66 8.75 -6.58
CA ASN A 202 7.77 8.18 -5.82
C ASN A 202 7.38 6.99 -4.90
N PHE A 203 6.28 6.30 -5.21
CA PHE A 203 5.82 5.12 -4.47
C PHE A 203 6.39 3.85 -5.08
N LEU A 204 6.99 2.96 -4.28
CA LEU A 204 7.45 1.62 -4.61
C LEU A 204 8.18 1.51 -5.97
N LEU A 205 9.16 2.41 -6.25
CA LEU A 205 9.80 2.55 -7.58
C LEU A 205 10.38 1.26 -8.13
N TRP A 206 11.05 0.48 -7.29
CA TRP A 206 11.64 -0.81 -7.67
C TRP A 206 10.55 -1.86 -7.90
N GLN A 207 9.63 -1.95 -6.97
CA GLN A 207 8.64 -3.02 -6.88
C GLN A 207 7.54 -2.90 -7.94
N LEU A 208 7.28 -1.68 -8.47
CA LEU A 208 6.23 -1.44 -9.47
C LEU A 208 6.67 -1.69 -10.92
N ALA A 209 7.89 -2.20 -11.14
CA ALA A 209 8.48 -2.35 -12.49
C ALA A 209 7.58 -3.12 -13.47
N TYR A 210 6.81 -4.11 -13.00
CA TYR A 210 5.89 -4.93 -13.81
C TYR A 210 4.44 -4.91 -13.30
N SER A 211 4.10 -3.91 -12.49
CA SER A 211 2.73 -3.75 -11.96
C SER A 211 1.77 -3.25 -13.04
N GLU A 212 0.55 -3.76 -13.03
CA GLU A 212 -0.55 -3.17 -13.77
C GLU A 212 -1.03 -1.91 -13.04
N LEU A 213 -1.31 -0.84 -13.78
CA LEU A 213 -1.72 0.45 -13.22
C LEU A 213 -3.21 0.68 -13.47
N TYR A 214 -3.96 1.00 -12.43
CA TYR A 214 -5.37 1.36 -12.49
C TYR A 214 -5.59 2.75 -11.89
N PHE A 215 -6.01 3.70 -12.72
CA PHE A 215 -6.31 5.07 -12.32
C PHE A 215 -7.82 5.30 -12.33
N THR A 216 -8.35 5.90 -11.28
CA THR A 216 -9.78 6.24 -11.18
C THR A 216 -9.97 7.70 -10.81
N PRO A 217 -10.94 8.43 -11.40
CA PRO A 217 -11.25 9.80 -11.03
C PRO A 217 -11.89 9.91 -9.64
N LYS A 218 -12.39 8.81 -9.09
CA LYS A 218 -13.03 8.80 -7.77
C LYS A 218 -12.04 9.19 -6.68
N TYR A 219 -12.45 10.08 -5.77
CA TYR A 219 -11.67 10.42 -4.59
C TYR A 219 -11.61 9.28 -3.58
N TRP A 220 -10.49 9.16 -2.87
CA TRP A 220 -10.32 8.09 -1.89
C TRP A 220 -11.42 8.00 -0.82
N PRO A 221 -11.95 9.11 -0.21
CA PRO A 221 -13.05 9.00 0.74
C PRO A 221 -14.34 8.40 0.18
N ASP A 222 -14.51 8.36 -1.13
CA ASP A 222 -15.67 7.75 -1.79
C ASP A 222 -15.37 6.38 -2.41
N PHE A 223 -14.11 5.92 -2.36
CA PHE A 223 -13.69 4.61 -2.87
C PHE A 223 -14.12 3.49 -1.91
N ARG A 224 -14.82 2.49 -2.41
CA ARG A 224 -15.46 1.42 -1.62
C ARG A 224 -15.14 0.04 -2.18
N LYS A 225 -15.70 -1.01 -1.55
CA LYS A 225 -15.57 -2.42 -1.97
C LYS A 225 -15.86 -2.61 -3.46
N ALA A 226 -16.92 -2.01 -3.98
CA ALA A 226 -17.29 -2.12 -5.41
C ALA A 226 -16.18 -1.59 -6.32
N ASP A 227 -15.57 -0.46 -5.97
CA ASP A 227 -14.50 0.15 -6.77
C ASP A 227 -13.22 -0.70 -6.76
N LEU A 228 -12.91 -1.34 -5.62
CA LEU A 228 -11.83 -2.32 -5.54
C LEU A 228 -12.08 -3.51 -6.46
N TYR A 229 -13.31 -4.03 -6.46
CA TYR A 229 -13.67 -5.16 -7.31
C TYR A 229 -13.62 -4.80 -8.80
N GLU A 230 -14.05 -3.60 -9.19
CA GLU A 230 -13.88 -3.09 -10.56
C GLU A 230 -12.40 -3.02 -10.97
N ALA A 231 -11.53 -2.52 -10.09
CA ALA A 231 -10.09 -2.47 -10.36
C ALA A 231 -9.49 -3.87 -10.53
N ILE A 232 -9.91 -4.84 -9.71
CA ILE A 232 -9.46 -6.23 -9.81
C ILE A 232 -9.98 -6.89 -11.10
N LEU A 233 -11.25 -6.70 -11.46
CA LEU A 233 -11.80 -7.19 -12.71
C LEU A 233 -11.06 -6.60 -13.92
N ASN A 234 -10.76 -5.30 -13.89
CA ASN A 234 -9.95 -4.66 -14.92
C ASN A 234 -8.56 -5.30 -15.04
N TYR A 235 -7.90 -5.57 -13.90
CA TYR A 235 -6.63 -6.29 -13.88
C TYR A 235 -6.76 -7.70 -14.49
N GLN A 236 -7.80 -8.44 -14.18
CA GLN A 236 -8.02 -9.80 -14.68
C GLN A 236 -8.28 -9.88 -16.19
N HIS A 237 -8.74 -8.80 -16.80
CA HIS A 237 -8.91 -8.70 -18.25
C HIS A 237 -7.61 -8.40 -19.01
N ARG A 238 -6.52 -8.04 -18.29
CA ARG A 238 -5.23 -7.75 -18.93
C ARG A 238 -4.38 -8.99 -19.12
N GLU A 239 -3.60 -9.00 -20.20
CA GLU A 239 -2.59 -10.02 -20.46
C GLU A 239 -1.24 -9.56 -19.93
N ARG A 240 -0.70 -10.24 -18.92
CA ARG A 240 0.62 -9.94 -18.34
C ARG A 240 1.70 -10.69 -19.07
N ARG A 241 2.51 -9.99 -19.86
CA ARG A 241 3.48 -10.59 -20.80
C ARG A 241 4.89 -10.70 -20.27
N PHE A 242 5.31 -9.86 -19.35
CA PHE A 242 6.69 -9.83 -18.80
C PHE A 242 7.76 -9.84 -19.89
N GLY A 243 7.59 -9.01 -20.95
CA GLY A 243 8.48 -8.95 -22.12
C GLY A 243 8.31 -10.07 -23.14
N LYS A 244 7.37 -11.01 -22.97
CA LYS A 244 7.05 -12.08 -23.93
C LYS A 244 6.00 -11.65 -24.94
N THR A 245 5.87 -12.39 -26.06
CA THR A 245 4.74 -12.22 -27.00
C THR A 245 3.49 -12.93 -26.47
N SER A 246 2.29 -12.57 -26.99
CA SER A 246 1.03 -13.21 -26.60
C SER A 246 1.06 -14.72 -26.86
N GLU A 247 1.65 -15.16 -27.99
CA GLU A 247 1.76 -16.59 -28.34
C GLU A 247 2.67 -17.35 -27.35
N GLN A 248 3.63 -16.70 -26.71
CA GLN A 248 4.50 -17.32 -25.71
C GLN A 248 3.82 -17.43 -24.34
N VAL A 249 2.82 -16.59 -24.06
CA VAL A 249 2.05 -16.64 -22.81
C VAL A 249 0.92 -17.68 -22.90
N THR A 250 0.30 -17.85 -24.07
CA THR A 250 -0.85 -18.75 -24.30
C THR A 250 -0.45 -20.23 -24.40
N LYS A 251 0.84 -20.54 -24.54
CA LYS A 251 1.36 -21.93 -24.59
C LYS A 251 1.64 -22.50 -23.18
N LYS A 252 0.58 -22.56 -22.32
CA LYS A 252 0.61 -23.35 -21.09
C LYS A 252 -0.53 -24.38 -21.11
#